data_d999fc74f38d44def1d50888ae5951b4
#
_entry.id   d999fc74f38d44def1d50888ae5951b4
#
_cell.length_a   1.000
_cell.length_b   1.000
_cell.length_c   1.000
_cell.angle_alpha   90.00
_cell.angle_beta   90.00
_cell.angle_gamma   90.00
#
_symmetry.space_group_name_H-M   'P 1'
#
loop_
_entity.id
_entity.type
_entity.pdbx_description
1 polymer ?
#
loop_
_entity_poly.entity_id
_entity_poly.type
_entity_poly.pdbx_seq_one_letter_code
_entity_poly.pdbx_strand_id
1 'polypeptide(L)'
;LMYAMNNVEIRACGGFGGSQGLISVTDGQMSIGEFVPCIARSKDEAVESVDEEDETLFGDHSNLYISGNTYSPDWPRNSQRVAALWKSEYGQDVDGVIGIDPVFLQYLLGLVGNVSLPDGTVVDGTNAAKVLMHDVYWNYPVEESDGIFASVASAAFDKILGGIGDVDVANLVSAVERGAEEGRLIAWMRNDDEQNAIKETGIDASLPDPDDPSADPVAGVYFNNLSFSCLLYTSPSP
;
A
#
# COMPACT_ATOMS: atom_id res chain seq x y z
N LEU A 1 -5.13 6.61 -6.04
CA LEU A 1 -3.74 6.64 -5.59
C LEU A 1 -3.32 5.22 -5.19
N MET A 2 -2.18 4.74 -5.67
CA MET A 2 -1.57 3.51 -5.17
C MET A 2 -0.61 3.84 -4.02
N TYR A 3 -0.69 3.07 -2.95
CA TYR A 3 0.12 3.21 -1.75
C TYR A 3 0.86 1.90 -1.51
N ALA A 4 2.18 1.93 -1.68
CA ALA A 4 3.04 0.75 -1.59
C ALA A 4 3.57 0.61 -0.16
N MET A 5 3.26 -0.52 0.47
CA MET A 5 3.54 -0.80 1.87
C MET A 5 4.68 -1.82 2.01
N ASN A 6 5.58 -1.59 2.96
CA ASN A 6 6.58 -2.56 3.38
C ASN A 6 6.06 -3.32 4.60
N ASN A 7 5.57 -4.53 4.40
CA ASN A 7 4.95 -5.34 5.45
C ASN A 7 5.93 -6.04 6.40
N VAL A 8 7.25 -5.93 6.19
CA VAL A 8 8.25 -6.33 7.21
C VAL A 8 8.45 -5.26 8.27
N GLU A 9 8.05 -4.03 7.99
CA GLU A 9 7.92 -2.98 8.98
C GLU A 9 6.50 -2.99 9.55
N ILE A 10 6.30 -3.75 10.62
CA ILE A 10 4.98 -4.04 11.17
C ILE A 10 4.21 -2.77 11.53
N ARG A 11 3.03 -2.62 10.95
CA ARG A 11 2.00 -1.62 11.26
C ARG A 11 0.65 -2.32 11.43
N ALA A 12 -0.26 -1.67 12.11
CA ALA A 12 -1.61 -2.19 12.33
C ALA A 12 -2.35 -2.45 11.02
N CYS A 13 -2.08 -1.68 9.98
CA CYS A 13 -2.68 -1.85 8.66
C CYS A 13 -1.59 -2.01 7.59
N GLY A 14 -1.35 -3.24 7.16
CA GLY A 14 -0.51 -3.60 6.02
C GLY A 14 1.00 -3.53 6.25
N GLY A 15 1.55 -2.37 6.56
CA GLY A 15 2.99 -2.15 6.72
C GLY A 15 3.36 -0.67 6.61
N PHE A 16 4.64 -0.34 6.67
CA PHE A 16 5.12 1.03 6.50
C PHE A 16 4.91 1.51 5.07
N GLY A 17 4.37 2.73 4.90
CA GLY A 17 4.20 3.34 3.59
C GLY A 17 5.53 3.84 3.03
N GLY A 18 6.09 3.11 2.07
CA GLY A 18 7.37 3.44 1.46
C GLY A 18 7.24 4.39 0.28
N SER A 19 6.32 4.11 -0.65
CA SER A 19 6.14 4.92 -1.86
C SER A 19 4.68 4.98 -2.30
N GLN A 20 4.37 5.94 -3.15
CA GLN A 20 3.03 6.16 -3.69
C GLN A 20 3.09 6.63 -5.15
N GLY A 21 2.05 6.33 -5.92
CA GLY A 21 1.95 6.72 -7.32
C GLY A 21 0.51 6.84 -7.78
N LEU A 22 0.26 7.71 -8.75
CA LEU A 22 -1.08 7.86 -9.31
C LEU A 22 -1.39 6.73 -10.29
N ILE A 23 -2.58 6.19 -10.18
CA ILE A 23 -3.22 5.41 -11.24
C ILE A 23 -4.34 6.29 -11.81
N SER A 24 -4.34 6.49 -13.09
CA SER A 24 -5.40 7.23 -13.79
C SER A 24 -6.12 6.29 -14.75
N VAL A 25 -7.46 6.32 -14.72
CA VAL A 25 -8.31 5.60 -15.67
C VAL A 25 -9.14 6.62 -16.42
N THR A 26 -8.97 6.70 -17.73
CA THR A 26 -9.70 7.63 -18.59
C THR A 26 -10.19 6.86 -19.81
N ASP A 27 -11.50 6.89 -20.06
CA ASP A 27 -12.14 6.16 -21.18
C ASP A 27 -11.75 4.67 -21.27
N GLY A 28 -11.59 4.03 -20.09
CA GLY A 28 -11.18 2.63 -19.99
C GLY A 28 -9.69 2.37 -20.22
N GLN A 29 -8.89 3.40 -20.43
CA GLN A 29 -7.44 3.29 -20.50
C GLN A 29 -6.82 3.63 -19.15
N MET A 30 -6.02 2.71 -18.64
CA MET A 30 -5.28 2.88 -17.40
C MET A 30 -3.85 3.34 -17.70
N SER A 31 -3.36 4.26 -16.88
CA SER A 31 -1.96 4.68 -16.88
C SER A 31 -1.46 4.80 -15.45
N ILE A 32 -0.17 4.59 -15.26
CA ILE A 32 0.49 4.69 -13.97
C ILE A 32 1.54 5.79 -14.06
N GLY A 33 1.45 6.75 -13.13
CA GLY A 33 2.43 7.81 -12.96
C GLY A 33 3.69 7.32 -12.25
N GLU A 34 4.67 8.22 -12.17
CA GLU A 34 5.88 7.98 -11.38
C GLU A 34 5.54 7.77 -9.91
N PHE A 35 6.17 6.79 -9.30
CA PHE A 35 6.10 6.59 -7.85
C PHE A 35 7.07 7.53 -7.15
N VAL A 36 6.61 8.11 -6.04
CA VAL A 36 7.40 9.00 -5.18
C VAL A 36 7.48 8.46 -3.75
N PRO A 37 8.59 8.70 -3.03
CA PRO A 37 8.70 8.28 -1.64
C PRO A 37 7.64 8.94 -0.74
N CYS A 38 7.08 8.17 0.20
CA CYS A 38 6.12 8.67 1.18
C CYS A 38 6.76 9.46 2.33
N ILE A 39 8.06 9.35 2.52
CA ILE A 39 8.81 9.99 3.62
C ILE A 39 9.06 11.48 3.39
N ALA A 40 9.04 11.92 2.13
CA ALA A 40 9.23 13.32 1.80
C ALA A 40 8.00 14.13 2.19
N ARG A 41 8.22 15.21 2.92
CA ARG A 41 7.21 16.16 3.29
C ARG A 41 7.70 17.58 3.05
N SER A 42 6.87 18.37 2.36
CA SER A 42 7.20 19.76 2.05
C SER A 42 6.52 20.79 2.94
N LYS A 43 5.51 20.42 3.71
CA LYS A 43 4.71 21.35 4.51
C LYS A 43 4.82 21.08 6.01
N ASP A 44 4.85 22.17 6.78
CA ASP A 44 4.93 22.15 8.24
C ASP A 44 3.55 22.13 8.92
N GLU A 45 2.47 22.23 8.14
CA GLU A 45 1.10 22.24 8.64
C GLU A 45 0.46 20.87 8.46
N ALA A 46 -0.12 20.35 9.54
CA ALA A 46 -0.91 19.13 9.49
C ALA A 46 -2.17 19.34 8.62
N VAL A 47 -2.63 18.30 7.95
CA VAL A 47 -3.98 18.28 7.39
C VAL A 47 -5.00 18.17 8.52
N GLU A 48 -6.25 18.53 8.23
CA GLU A 48 -7.34 18.37 9.20
C GLU A 48 -7.44 16.91 9.65
N SER A 49 -7.62 16.70 10.94
CA SER A 49 -7.77 15.36 11.50
C SER A 49 -9.05 14.70 10.93
N VAL A 50 -8.90 13.46 10.49
CA VAL A 50 -10.02 12.63 10.03
C VAL A 50 -10.74 11.99 11.21
N ASP A 51 -10.00 11.75 12.31
CA ASP A 51 -10.52 11.06 13.49
C ASP A 51 -9.73 11.50 14.75
N GLU A 52 -10.43 12.11 15.70
CA GLU A 52 -9.86 12.61 16.94
C GLU A 52 -9.38 11.48 17.88
N GLU A 53 -9.97 10.28 17.79
CA GLU A 53 -9.54 9.13 18.59
C GLU A 53 -8.18 8.63 18.09
N ASP A 54 -8.01 8.51 16.79
CA ASP A 54 -6.74 8.14 16.18
C ASP A 54 -5.64 9.18 16.50
N GLU A 55 -5.96 10.47 16.47
CA GLU A 55 -5.03 11.53 16.84
C GLU A 55 -4.64 11.45 18.32
N THR A 56 -5.58 11.12 19.20
CA THR A 56 -5.31 10.89 20.62
C THR A 56 -4.40 9.68 20.85
N LEU A 57 -4.57 8.62 20.08
CA LEU A 57 -3.81 7.37 20.23
C LEU A 57 -2.43 7.43 19.58
N PHE A 58 -2.32 8.04 18.40
CA PHE A 58 -1.11 8.01 17.56
C PHE A 58 -0.43 9.37 17.42
N GLY A 59 -1.02 10.43 17.98
CA GLY A 59 -0.57 11.81 17.82
C GLY A 59 -0.86 12.36 16.41
N ASP A 60 -0.33 13.53 16.14
CA ASP A 60 -0.51 14.25 14.87
C ASP A 60 0.34 13.71 13.71
N HIS A 61 1.18 12.70 13.97
CA HIS A 61 2.11 12.15 12.99
C HIS A 61 1.40 11.70 11.69
N SER A 62 0.23 11.04 11.82
CA SER A 62 -0.56 10.60 10.68
C SER A 62 -1.15 11.75 9.87
N ASN A 63 -1.36 12.92 10.48
CA ASN A 63 -1.85 14.12 9.81
C ASN A 63 -0.72 14.94 9.17
N LEU A 64 0.53 14.60 9.47
CA LEU A 64 1.72 15.29 9.00
C LEU A 64 2.49 14.51 7.91
N TYR A 65 2.51 13.19 8.00
CA TYR A 65 3.34 12.34 7.14
C TYR A 65 2.54 11.25 6.45
N ILE A 66 2.67 11.17 5.15
CA ILE A 66 1.99 10.12 4.36
C ILE A 66 2.41 8.73 4.82
N SER A 67 3.70 8.52 5.10
CA SER A 67 4.25 7.25 5.58
C SER A 67 3.68 6.78 6.93
N GLY A 68 3.11 7.70 7.73
CA GLY A 68 2.47 7.40 9.01
C GLY A 68 1.05 6.83 8.93
N ASN A 69 0.48 6.72 7.73
CA ASN A 69 -0.93 6.38 7.58
C ASN A 69 -1.20 4.88 7.48
N THR A 70 -0.62 4.11 8.40
CA THR A 70 -0.87 2.69 8.61
C THR A 70 -0.84 2.31 10.09
N TYR A 71 -0.84 3.31 10.99
CA TYR A 71 -0.89 3.09 12.44
C TYR A 71 -2.29 2.68 12.91
N SER A 72 -3.33 3.29 12.36
CA SER A 72 -4.70 2.86 12.60
C SER A 72 -4.97 1.53 11.89
N PRO A 73 -5.68 0.58 12.51
CA PRO A 73 -6.09 -0.65 11.83
C PRO A 73 -7.23 -0.44 10.83
N ASP A 74 -7.79 0.77 10.73
CA ASP A 74 -8.88 1.12 9.82
C ASP A 74 -8.34 1.72 8.52
N TRP A 75 -8.41 0.97 7.43
CA TRP A 75 -7.89 1.43 6.14
C TRP A 75 -8.65 2.61 5.54
N PRO A 76 -9.98 2.69 5.60
CA PRO A 76 -10.72 3.87 5.16
C PRO A 76 -10.26 5.17 5.82
N ARG A 77 -10.04 5.17 7.15
CA ARG A 77 -9.51 6.34 7.88
C ARG A 77 -8.09 6.71 7.43
N ASN A 78 -7.22 5.72 7.32
CA ASN A 78 -5.87 5.92 6.82
C ASN A 78 -5.88 6.50 5.40
N SER A 79 -6.72 5.97 4.51
CA SER A 79 -6.84 6.39 3.11
C SER A 79 -7.34 7.83 2.97
N GLN A 80 -8.29 8.25 3.79
CA GLN A 80 -8.78 9.63 3.80
C GLN A 80 -7.65 10.61 4.17
N ARG A 81 -6.79 10.28 5.14
CA ARG A 81 -5.61 11.08 5.50
C ARG A 81 -4.58 11.09 4.38
N VAL A 82 -4.28 9.93 3.80
CA VAL A 82 -3.37 9.83 2.64
C VAL A 82 -3.86 10.70 1.50
N ALA A 83 -5.15 10.66 1.18
CA ALA A 83 -5.76 11.48 0.14
C ALA A 83 -5.69 12.98 0.46
N ALA A 84 -5.90 13.38 1.73
CA ALA A 84 -5.80 14.76 2.18
C ALA A 84 -4.35 15.28 2.13
N LEU A 85 -3.38 14.46 2.55
CA LEU A 85 -1.96 14.78 2.47
C LEU A 85 -1.48 14.87 1.03
N TRP A 86 -1.92 13.95 0.16
CA TRP A 86 -1.65 14.02 -1.28
C TRP A 86 -2.17 15.33 -1.89
N LYS A 87 -3.43 15.68 -1.60
CA LYS A 87 -4.01 16.94 -2.06
C LYS A 87 -3.25 18.15 -1.54
N SER A 88 -2.84 18.14 -0.28
CA SER A 88 -2.05 19.21 0.32
C SER A 88 -0.70 19.37 -0.36
N GLU A 89 -0.05 18.27 -0.73
CA GLU A 89 1.29 18.26 -1.32
C GLU A 89 1.26 18.57 -2.83
N TYR A 90 0.37 17.91 -3.56
CA TYR A 90 0.35 17.95 -5.03
C TYR A 90 -0.80 18.77 -5.63
N GLY A 91 -1.73 19.27 -4.79
CA GLY A 91 -2.88 20.08 -5.23
C GLY A 91 -3.95 19.28 -5.98
N GLN A 92 -3.88 17.95 -5.97
CA GLN A 92 -4.75 17.06 -6.75
C GLN A 92 -5.60 16.18 -5.82
N ASP A 93 -6.92 16.13 -6.07
CA ASP A 93 -7.79 15.15 -5.43
C ASP A 93 -7.61 13.76 -6.05
N VAL A 94 -7.85 12.72 -5.24
CA VAL A 94 -7.88 11.33 -5.68
C VAL A 94 -9.23 10.70 -5.34
N ASP A 95 -9.70 9.81 -6.21
CA ASP A 95 -11.00 9.14 -6.06
C ASP A 95 -10.93 7.95 -5.10
N GLY A 96 -9.71 7.43 -4.84
CA GLY A 96 -9.50 6.32 -3.93
C GLY A 96 -8.03 6.10 -3.62
N VAL A 97 -7.78 5.21 -2.66
CA VAL A 97 -6.43 4.76 -2.27
C VAL A 97 -6.40 3.23 -2.25
N ILE A 98 -5.44 2.66 -2.98
CA ILE A 98 -5.21 1.22 -3.05
C ILE A 98 -3.88 0.92 -2.39
N GLY A 99 -3.90 0.14 -1.32
CA GLY A 99 -2.71 -0.36 -0.63
C GLY A 99 -2.26 -1.70 -1.19
N ILE A 100 -0.99 -1.84 -1.47
CA ILE A 100 -0.36 -3.10 -1.90
C ILE A 100 0.95 -3.33 -1.15
N ASP A 101 1.37 -4.60 -1.08
CA ASP A 101 2.65 -4.99 -0.52
C ASP A 101 3.52 -5.79 -1.51
N PRO A 102 4.82 -6.05 -1.21
CA PRO A 102 5.72 -6.81 -2.08
C PRO A 102 5.28 -8.25 -2.34
N VAL A 103 4.48 -8.85 -1.47
CA VAL A 103 3.96 -10.21 -1.67
C VAL A 103 2.88 -10.21 -2.74
N PHE A 104 1.98 -9.23 -2.72
CA PHE A 104 1.00 -9.06 -3.80
C PHE A 104 1.69 -8.78 -5.14
N LEU A 105 2.72 -7.91 -5.14
CA LEU A 105 3.51 -7.67 -6.34
C LEU A 105 4.19 -8.95 -6.86
N GLN A 106 4.63 -9.84 -5.96
CA GLN A 106 5.15 -11.16 -6.37
C GLN A 106 4.09 -12.00 -7.08
N TYR A 107 2.82 -11.96 -6.65
CA TYR A 107 1.74 -12.68 -7.35
C TYR A 107 1.55 -12.12 -8.77
N LEU A 108 1.55 -10.81 -8.91
CA LEU A 108 1.45 -10.16 -10.22
C LEU A 108 2.62 -10.51 -11.15
N LEU A 109 3.86 -10.46 -10.65
CA LEU A 109 5.06 -10.86 -11.41
C LEU A 109 5.03 -12.33 -11.83
N GLY A 110 4.37 -13.19 -11.08
CA GLY A 110 4.13 -14.58 -11.47
C GLY A 110 3.27 -14.72 -12.75
N LEU A 111 2.47 -13.70 -13.07
CA LEU A 111 1.61 -13.67 -14.26
C LEU A 111 2.26 -12.99 -15.45
N VAL A 112 3.02 -11.90 -15.21
CA VAL A 112 3.55 -11.03 -16.27
C VAL A 112 5.03 -11.23 -16.54
N GLY A 113 5.68 -12.09 -15.77
CA GLY A 113 7.13 -12.37 -15.87
C GLY A 113 7.99 -11.42 -15.07
N ASN A 114 9.30 -11.50 -15.28
CA ASN A 114 10.29 -10.83 -14.46
C ASN A 114 10.54 -9.36 -14.81
N VAL A 115 11.10 -8.64 -13.86
CA VAL A 115 11.66 -7.29 -14.00
C VAL A 115 13.14 -7.35 -13.62
N SER A 116 13.99 -6.59 -14.28
CA SER A 116 15.43 -6.50 -13.93
C SER A 116 15.72 -5.18 -13.23
N LEU A 117 16.42 -5.26 -12.10
CA LEU A 117 16.97 -4.09 -11.41
C LEU A 117 18.20 -3.52 -12.15
N PRO A 118 18.62 -2.29 -11.83
CA PRO A 118 19.77 -1.66 -12.47
C PRO A 118 21.10 -2.44 -12.35
N ASP A 119 21.27 -3.22 -11.27
CA ASP A 119 22.42 -4.08 -11.03
C ASP A 119 22.36 -5.44 -11.75
N GLY A 120 21.27 -5.69 -12.49
CA GLY A 120 21.02 -6.94 -13.19
C GLY A 120 20.30 -8.00 -12.35
N THR A 121 19.96 -7.73 -11.09
CA THR A 121 19.13 -8.63 -10.28
C THR A 121 17.77 -8.81 -10.94
N VAL A 122 17.35 -10.06 -11.12
CA VAL A 122 16.04 -10.42 -11.68
C VAL A 122 15.06 -10.61 -10.56
N VAL A 123 13.95 -9.86 -10.64
CA VAL A 123 12.82 -9.91 -9.72
C VAL A 123 11.63 -10.57 -10.43
N ASP A 124 11.07 -11.61 -9.86
CA ASP A 124 10.00 -12.43 -10.46
C ASP A 124 8.98 -12.93 -9.44
N GLY A 125 8.02 -13.74 -9.91
CA GLY A 125 6.96 -14.32 -9.08
C GLY A 125 7.43 -15.30 -7.99
N THR A 126 8.74 -15.57 -7.87
CA THR A 126 9.28 -16.49 -6.86
C THR A 126 10.13 -15.79 -5.80
N ASN A 127 10.63 -14.59 -6.10
CA ASN A 127 11.61 -13.92 -5.25
C ASN A 127 11.31 -12.44 -4.92
N ALA A 128 10.28 -11.84 -5.54
CA ALA A 128 10.04 -10.40 -5.40
C ALA A 128 9.90 -9.95 -3.95
N ALA A 129 9.16 -10.69 -3.15
CA ALA A 129 9.01 -10.39 -1.74
C ALA A 129 10.36 -10.36 -1.00
N LYS A 130 11.22 -11.39 -1.21
CA LYS A 130 12.55 -11.44 -0.60
C LYS A 130 13.45 -10.30 -1.09
N VAL A 131 13.49 -10.09 -2.40
CA VAL A 131 14.36 -9.06 -2.99
C VAL A 131 13.95 -7.67 -2.49
N LEU A 132 12.67 -7.32 -2.54
CA LEU A 132 12.18 -5.99 -2.20
C LEU A 132 12.15 -5.71 -0.68
N MET A 133 11.95 -6.75 0.15
CA MET A 133 11.87 -6.58 1.60
C MET A 133 13.17 -6.82 2.34
N HIS A 134 14.17 -7.43 1.69
CA HIS A 134 15.43 -7.78 2.32
C HIS A 134 16.64 -7.37 1.46
N ASP A 135 16.78 -7.95 0.26
CA ASP A 135 18.02 -7.84 -0.51
C ASP A 135 18.30 -6.40 -0.97
N VAL A 136 17.25 -5.62 -1.26
CA VAL A 136 17.35 -4.20 -1.63
C VAL A 136 17.94 -3.40 -0.47
N TYR A 137 17.45 -3.56 0.75
CA TYR A 137 17.95 -2.86 1.94
C TYR A 137 19.37 -3.27 2.32
N TRP A 138 19.83 -4.47 1.90
CA TRP A 138 21.17 -4.94 2.14
C TRP A 138 22.17 -4.46 1.08
N ASN A 139 21.73 -4.34 -0.17
CA ASN A 139 22.60 -4.09 -1.31
C ASN A 139 22.63 -2.63 -1.76
N TYR A 140 21.63 -1.82 -1.38
CA TYR A 140 21.48 -0.44 -1.82
C TYR A 140 21.40 0.52 -0.61
N PRO A 141 21.73 1.81 -0.79
CA PRO A 141 21.46 2.83 0.20
C PRO A 141 19.97 2.92 0.51
N VAL A 142 19.63 3.25 1.76
CA VAL A 142 18.22 3.33 2.21
C VAL A 142 17.43 4.32 1.37
N GLU A 143 18.05 5.42 0.95
CA GLU A 143 17.44 6.46 0.12
C GLU A 143 17.03 5.96 -1.28
N GLU A 144 17.63 4.88 -1.76
CA GLU A 144 17.34 4.28 -3.07
C GLU A 144 16.31 3.15 -2.98
N SER A 145 16.11 2.57 -1.80
CA SER A 145 15.29 1.36 -1.61
C SER A 145 13.82 1.57 -2.00
N ASP A 146 13.22 2.69 -1.62
CA ASP A 146 11.83 3.02 -1.96
C ASP A 146 11.67 3.25 -3.47
N GLY A 147 12.68 3.85 -4.12
CA GLY A 147 12.70 4.04 -5.56
C GLY A 147 12.80 2.71 -6.33
N ILE A 148 13.52 1.73 -5.79
CA ILE A 148 13.61 0.39 -6.40
C ILE A 148 12.26 -0.32 -6.33
N PHE A 149 11.60 -0.32 -5.16
CA PHE A 149 10.25 -0.87 -5.04
C PHE A 149 9.30 -0.21 -6.06
N ALA A 150 9.30 1.11 -6.10
CA ALA A 150 8.50 1.89 -7.03
C ALA A 150 8.74 1.50 -8.49
N SER A 151 9.99 1.33 -8.90
CA SER A 151 10.35 0.95 -10.27
C SER A 151 9.87 -0.46 -10.64
N VAL A 152 9.97 -1.41 -9.71
CA VAL A 152 9.49 -2.78 -9.92
C VAL A 152 7.96 -2.81 -10.00
N ALA A 153 7.27 -2.08 -9.13
CA ALA A 153 5.81 -1.96 -9.17
C ALA A 153 5.35 -1.36 -10.49
N SER A 154 5.91 -0.22 -10.91
CA SER A 154 5.59 0.42 -12.18
C SER A 154 5.80 -0.54 -13.35
N ALA A 155 6.95 -1.19 -13.44
CA ALA A 155 7.25 -2.12 -14.52
C ALA A 155 6.33 -3.36 -14.54
N ALA A 156 5.90 -3.87 -13.37
CA ALA A 156 4.94 -4.96 -13.30
C ALA A 156 3.56 -4.54 -13.82
N PHE A 157 3.09 -3.37 -13.39
CA PHE A 157 1.82 -2.83 -13.85
C PHE A 157 1.83 -2.46 -15.33
N ASP A 158 2.91 -1.87 -15.84
CA ASP A 158 3.08 -1.59 -17.27
C ASP A 158 2.96 -2.86 -18.12
N LYS A 159 3.52 -3.98 -17.64
CA LYS A 159 3.38 -5.28 -18.29
C LYS A 159 1.96 -5.81 -18.25
N ILE A 160 1.25 -5.65 -17.12
CA ILE A 160 -0.17 -6.02 -17.01
C ILE A 160 -0.99 -5.20 -18.01
N LEU A 161 -0.79 -3.89 -18.04
CA LEU A 161 -1.55 -2.98 -18.89
C LEU A 161 -1.21 -3.15 -20.37
N GLY A 162 0.07 -3.32 -20.69
CA GLY A 162 0.53 -3.56 -22.06
C GLY A 162 0.18 -4.94 -22.61
N GLY A 163 -0.05 -5.91 -21.74
CA GLY A 163 -0.29 -7.31 -22.05
C GLY A 163 -1.65 -7.85 -21.64
N ILE A 164 -2.66 -6.98 -21.40
CA ILE A 164 -4.01 -7.43 -20.98
C ILE A 164 -4.59 -8.52 -21.91
N GLY A 165 -4.19 -8.55 -23.20
CA GLY A 165 -4.57 -9.61 -24.13
C GLY A 165 -3.80 -10.93 -23.98
N ASP A 166 -2.65 -10.91 -23.31
CA ASP A 166 -1.74 -12.05 -23.15
C ASP A 166 -1.79 -12.65 -21.73
N VAL A 167 -2.28 -11.88 -20.75
CA VAL A 167 -2.47 -12.36 -19.37
C VAL A 167 -3.78 -13.13 -19.27
N ASP A 168 -3.72 -14.33 -18.71
CA ASP A 168 -4.92 -15.10 -18.41
C ASP A 168 -5.73 -14.37 -17.32
N VAL A 169 -6.90 -13.88 -17.72
CA VAL A 169 -7.81 -13.12 -16.83
C VAL A 169 -8.21 -13.93 -15.61
N ALA A 170 -8.40 -15.24 -15.72
CA ALA A 170 -8.74 -16.09 -14.58
C ALA A 170 -7.60 -16.15 -13.56
N ASN A 171 -6.35 -16.21 -14.01
CA ASN A 171 -5.18 -16.16 -13.14
C ASN A 171 -5.01 -14.77 -12.49
N LEU A 172 -5.32 -13.68 -13.21
CA LEU A 172 -5.29 -12.35 -12.64
C LEU A 172 -6.36 -12.19 -11.54
N VAL A 173 -7.59 -12.65 -11.79
CA VAL A 173 -8.66 -12.65 -10.79
C VAL A 173 -8.23 -13.46 -9.56
N SER A 174 -7.67 -14.65 -9.75
CA SER A 174 -7.19 -15.48 -8.63
C SER A 174 -6.06 -14.83 -7.84
N ALA A 175 -5.16 -14.09 -8.48
CA ALA A 175 -4.11 -13.34 -7.79
C ALA A 175 -4.69 -12.17 -6.96
N VAL A 176 -5.70 -11.48 -7.52
CA VAL A 176 -6.41 -10.40 -6.82
C VAL A 176 -7.19 -10.94 -5.62
N GLU A 177 -7.98 -12.01 -5.82
CA GLU A 177 -8.72 -12.69 -4.74
C GLU A 177 -7.78 -13.14 -3.61
N ARG A 178 -6.68 -13.78 -3.96
CA ARG A 178 -5.67 -14.17 -2.99
C ARG A 178 -5.06 -12.99 -2.25
N GLY A 179 -4.72 -11.93 -2.98
CA GLY A 179 -4.20 -10.69 -2.38
C GLY A 179 -5.18 -10.07 -1.40
N ALA A 180 -6.47 -10.09 -1.73
CA ALA A 180 -7.56 -9.62 -0.89
C ALA A 180 -7.72 -10.47 0.38
N GLU A 181 -7.85 -11.80 0.23
CA GLU A 181 -8.00 -12.75 1.34
C GLU A 181 -6.83 -12.69 2.34
N GLU A 182 -5.62 -12.46 1.85
CA GLU A 182 -4.42 -12.35 2.68
C GLU A 182 -4.16 -10.92 3.23
N GLY A 183 -5.02 -9.95 2.91
CA GLY A 183 -4.83 -8.55 3.29
C GLY A 183 -3.61 -7.88 2.64
N ARG A 184 -3.18 -8.36 1.45
CA ARG A 184 -2.06 -7.84 0.66
C ARG A 184 -2.49 -6.76 -0.32
N LEU A 185 -3.76 -6.75 -0.63
CA LEU A 185 -4.45 -5.77 -1.45
C LEU A 185 -5.60 -5.23 -0.63
N ILE A 186 -5.59 -3.95 -0.36
CA ILE A 186 -6.65 -3.24 0.37
C ILE A 186 -7.04 -1.99 -0.41
N ALA A 187 -8.29 -1.56 -0.33
CA ALA A 187 -8.76 -0.43 -1.11
C ALA A 187 -9.80 0.41 -0.35
N TRP A 188 -9.79 1.70 -0.67
CA TRP A 188 -10.81 2.65 -0.26
C TRP A 188 -11.18 3.54 -1.45
N MET A 189 -12.47 3.83 -1.59
CA MET A 189 -13.01 4.73 -2.60
C MET A 189 -13.76 5.88 -1.94
N ARG A 190 -13.61 7.08 -2.51
CA ARG A 190 -14.26 8.29 -2.01
C ARG A 190 -15.77 8.29 -2.27
N ASN A 191 -16.18 7.70 -3.37
CA ASN A 191 -17.60 7.58 -3.73
C ASN A 191 -18.25 6.47 -2.90
N ASP A 192 -19.39 6.75 -2.29
CA ASP A 192 -20.08 5.82 -1.38
C ASP A 192 -20.55 4.54 -2.08
N ASP A 193 -21.03 4.63 -3.31
CA ASP A 193 -21.48 3.44 -4.07
C ASP A 193 -20.30 2.52 -4.40
N GLU A 194 -19.17 3.10 -4.79
CA GLU A 194 -17.92 2.36 -5.05
C GLU A 194 -17.37 1.77 -3.75
N GLN A 195 -17.36 2.53 -2.65
CA GLN A 195 -16.95 2.06 -1.34
C GLN A 195 -17.80 0.90 -0.83
N ASN A 196 -19.11 0.96 -1.04
CA ASN A 196 -20.01 -0.13 -0.68
C ASN A 196 -19.70 -1.40 -1.50
N ALA A 197 -19.42 -1.26 -2.80
CA ALA A 197 -18.97 -2.38 -3.62
C ALA A 197 -17.64 -2.97 -3.14
N ILE A 198 -16.69 -2.13 -2.71
CA ILE A 198 -15.42 -2.56 -2.11
C ILE A 198 -15.64 -3.33 -0.81
N LYS A 199 -16.54 -2.86 0.08
CA LYS A 199 -16.89 -3.56 1.33
C LYS A 199 -17.44 -4.97 1.09
N GLU A 200 -18.26 -5.14 0.06
CA GLU A 200 -18.81 -6.47 -0.29
C GLU A 200 -17.72 -7.48 -0.68
N THR A 201 -16.57 -7.01 -1.16
CA THR A 201 -15.42 -7.86 -1.49
C THR A 201 -14.48 -8.14 -0.30
N GLY A 202 -14.64 -7.40 0.81
CA GLY A 202 -13.80 -7.53 2.00
C GLY A 202 -12.40 -6.91 1.89
N ILE A 203 -12.10 -6.20 0.78
CA ILE A 203 -10.78 -5.55 0.60
C ILE A 203 -10.71 -4.14 1.19
N ASP A 204 -11.77 -3.64 1.81
CA ASP A 204 -11.78 -2.32 2.43
C ASP A 204 -11.00 -2.27 3.75
N ALA A 205 -10.75 -3.41 4.38
CA ALA A 205 -10.04 -3.54 5.65
C ALA A 205 -10.53 -2.50 6.70
N SER A 206 -11.84 -2.25 6.74
CA SER A 206 -12.47 -1.42 7.75
C SER A 206 -12.63 -2.16 9.06
N LEU A 207 -12.58 -1.43 10.16
CA LEU A 207 -13.02 -1.97 11.44
C LEU A 207 -14.54 -2.18 11.44
N PRO A 208 -15.03 -3.18 12.18
CA PRO A 208 -16.46 -3.32 12.42
C PRO A 208 -17.04 -2.05 13.03
N ASP A 209 -18.22 -1.66 12.59
CA ASP A 209 -18.95 -0.53 13.16
C ASP A 209 -19.37 -0.86 14.60
N PRO A 210 -18.88 -0.13 15.62
CA PRO A 210 -19.24 -0.39 17.00
C PRO A 210 -20.70 -0.11 17.33
N ASP A 211 -21.37 0.67 16.49
CA ASP A 211 -22.77 1.04 16.64
C ASP A 211 -23.73 0.11 15.87
N ASP A 212 -23.19 -0.87 15.12
CA ASP A 212 -24.02 -1.88 14.47
C ASP A 212 -24.51 -2.93 15.49
N PRO A 213 -25.82 -2.91 15.87
CA PRO A 213 -26.35 -3.84 16.84
C PRO A 213 -26.43 -5.29 16.33
N SER A 214 -26.22 -5.52 15.05
CA SER A 214 -26.22 -6.84 14.42
C SER A 214 -24.83 -7.44 14.34
N ALA A 215 -23.76 -6.67 14.56
CA ALA A 215 -22.40 -7.14 14.50
C ALA A 215 -22.03 -7.97 15.75
N ASP A 216 -21.33 -9.06 15.56
CA ASP A 216 -20.74 -9.80 16.66
C ASP A 216 -19.65 -8.97 17.34
N PRO A 217 -19.49 -9.03 18.67
CA PRO A 217 -18.42 -8.35 19.36
C PRO A 217 -17.04 -8.84 18.87
N VAL A 218 -16.22 -7.93 18.36
CA VAL A 218 -14.89 -8.22 17.86
C VAL A 218 -13.84 -7.58 18.78
N ALA A 219 -12.81 -8.34 19.16
CA ALA A 219 -11.61 -7.82 19.82
C ALA A 219 -10.41 -8.03 18.91
N GLY A 220 -9.76 -6.95 18.50
CA GLY A 220 -8.54 -6.96 17.69
C GLY A 220 -7.32 -6.62 18.54
N VAL A 221 -6.17 -7.24 18.24
CA VAL A 221 -4.87 -6.86 18.77
C VAL A 221 -3.99 -6.45 17.62
N TYR A 222 -3.53 -5.21 17.63
CA TYR A 222 -2.76 -4.62 16.54
C TYR A 222 -1.37 -4.20 17.03
N PHE A 223 -0.38 -4.39 16.19
CA PHE A 223 1.00 -4.06 16.51
C PHE A 223 1.51 -2.98 15.59
N ASN A 224 2.13 -1.95 16.17
CA ASN A 224 2.84 -0.93 15.47
C ASN A 224 4.31 -0.91 15.92
N ASN A 225 5.23 -1.16 15.00
CA ASN A 225 6.64 -0.92 15.25
C ASN A 225 6.95 0.55 14.95
N LEU A 226 7.19 1.34 15.99
CA LEU A 226 7.54 2.77 15.89
C LEU A 226 9.05 2.99 15.72
N SER A 227 9.85 1.93 15.71
CA SER A 227 11.28 2.00 15.44
C SER A 227 11.53 2.20 13.94
N PHE A 228 12.51 3.03 13.60
CA PHE A 228 13.01 3.18 12.22
C PHE A 228 13.84 1.98 11.74
N SER A 229 13.90 0.89 12.51
CA SER A 229 14.64 -0.31 12.16
C SER A 229 13.69 -1.43 11.75
N CYS A 230 13.97 -2.03 10.60
CA CYS A 230 13.29 -3.23 10.16
C CYS A 230 13.56 -4.38 11.16
N LEU A 231 12.53 -5.10 11.57
CA LEU A 231 12.66 -6.24 12.50
C LEU A 231 13.58 -7.34 11.96
N LEU A 232 13.70 -7.48 10.65
CA LEU A 232 14.64 -8.42 10.02
C LEU A 232 16.10 -8.10 10.31
N TYR A 233 16.43 -6.82 10.57
CA TYR A 233 17.80 -6.41 10.89
C TYR A 233 18.11 -6.44 12.38
N THR A 234 17.09 -6.41 13.24
CA THR A 234 17.24 -6.33 14.70
C THR A 234 16.96 -7.65 15.42
N SER A 235 16.33 -8.60 14.76
CA SER A 235 16.13 -9.95 15.29
C SER A 235 17.44 -10.74 15.14
N PRO A 236 18.04 -11.24 16.23
CA PRO A 236 19.14 -12.18 16.08
C PRO A 236 18.61 -13.39 15.30
N SER A 237 19.31 -13.71 14.22
CA SER A 237 19.05 -14.94 13.46
C SER A 237 19.13 -16.13 14.44
N PRO A 238 18.19 -17.07 14.42
CA PRO A 238 18.29 -18.29 15.22
C PRO A 238 19.50 -19.12 14.84
#